data_76fe923b64b5fda04cf5fe22fbc46c4c
#
_entry.id   76fe923b64b5fda04cf5fe22fbc46c4c
#
_cell.length_a   1.000
_cell.length_b   1.000
_cell.length_c   1.000
_cell.angle_alpha   90.00
_cell.angle_beta   90.00
_cell.angle_gamma   90.00
#
_symmetry.space_group_name_H-M   'P 1'
#
loop_
_entity.id
_entity.type
_entity.pdbx_description
1 polymer ?
#
loop_
_entity_poly.entity_id
_entity_poly.type
_entity_poly.pdbx_seq_one_letter_code
_entity_poly.pdbx_strand_id
1 'polypeptide(L)'
;MSSIVPKISEVKDLTRIERIGAHSHIRGLGLDDSFEPREVSQGMVGQVNARKAAGLILQMIKEGKIAGRAVLIGGEPGTGKTAIAMGIAQSLGSNTPFTAIAASEIFSLEMSKTEALTQAFRKSIGVKIKEETEIIQGEVVEIQIDRPATGSGVKVGKLTLKTTSMDAIYDLGSKMIDSLTKEKVQNGDIIKIDKGTGKITKLGRSISRVRDNDITGSKVNFIECPSGEIQQRKPEVHTVSLHEIDVINSRAQGFFALFAGDIGEIKAEVREQINHKVAEWKEEGKAEIVPGVLFIDEVHMLDIECFSFLNRALEDEMAPILIMATNRGNTTIRGTDYKAPHGIPLDLLDRLLIISTTPYTEKDIQKILKIRCEEEDVDIKEDALALLTKIGVETSLRYSIHLITSASLVCVKRKGTEVSVEDIKKVYDLFVDVKRSVKYLKDYQDEFLHNTPITNA
;
A
#
# COMPACT_ATOMS: atom_id res chain seq x y z
N MET A 1 21.47 47.11 12.38
CA MET A 1 22.11 46.07 11.55
C MET A 1 21.33 44.80 11.72
N SER A 2 20.39 44.55 10.85
CA SER A 2 19.54 43.35 10.85
C SER A 2 20.27 42.26 10.09
N SER A 3 20.60 41.17 10.79
CA SER A 3 21.22 39.98 10.21
C SER A 3 20.16 39.26 9.38
N ILE A 4 20.36 39.28 8.07
CA ILE A 4 19.63 38.45 7.10
C ILE A 4 20.16 37.03 7.24
N VAL A 5 19.39 36.15 7.87
CA VAL A 5 19.64 34.70 7.84
C VAL A 5 19.09 34.20 6.51
N PRO A 6 19.92 33.64 5.62
CA PRO A 6 19.42 33.05 4.38
C PRO A 6 18.53 31.83 4.72
N LYS A 7 17.28 31.84 4.32
CA LYS A 7 16.42 30.66 4.31
C LYS A 7 17.05 29.69 3.29
N ILE A 8 17.61 28.59 3.79
CA ILE A 8 17.99 27.45 2.97
C ILE A 8 16.68 26.85 2.46
N SER A 9 16.38 27.08 1.19
CA SER A 9 15.31 26.33 0.50
C SER A 9 15.80 24.88 0.41
N GLU A 10 15.08 23.97 1.08
CA GLU A 10 15.26 22.53 0.88
C GLU A 10 15.12 22.24 -0.61
N VAL A 11 16.21 21.77 -1.22
CA VAL A 11 16.19 21.25 -2.58
C VAL A 11 15.42 19.93 -2.52
N LYS A 12 14.13 19.98 -2.86
CA LYS A 12 13.33 18.76 -3.04
C LYS A 12 14.00 17.93 -4.14
N ASP A 13 14.33 16.68 -3.83
CA ASP A 13 14.86 15.71 -4.79
C ASP A 13 13.88 15.56 -5.96
N LEU A 14 14.18 16.12 -7.11
CA LEU A 14 13.38 16.09 -8.34
C LEU A 14 13.28 14.69 -8.99
N THR A 15 13.86 13.66 -8.37
CA THR A 15 13.99 12.32 -8.97
C THR A 15 12.92 11.33 -8.55
N ARG A 16 12.03 11.65 -7.61
CA ARG A 16 10.88 10.83 -7.26
C ARG A 16 9.59 11.52 -7.68
N ILE A 17 9.12 11.22 -8.88
CA ILE A 17 7.72 11.43 -9.24
C ILE A 17 6.92 10.39 -8.44
N GLU A 18 6.66 10.68 -7.18
CA GLU A 18 5.70 9.91 -6.39
C GLU A 18 4.33 10.18 -7.02
N ARG A 19 3.74 9.14 -7.60
CA ARG A 19 2.37 9.23 -8.10
C ARG A 19 1.46 9.50 -6.91
N ILE A 20 0.94 10.71 -6.82
CA ILE A 20 -0.02 11.09 -5.79
C ILE A 20 -1.30 10.30 -6.07
N GLY A 21 -1.55 9.28 -5.27
CA GLY A 21 -2.76 8.47 -5.36
C GLY A 21 -3.98 9.23 -4.84
N ALA A 22 -5.17 8.75 -5.18
CA ALA A 22 -6.43 9.35 -4.71
C ALA A 22 -6.54 9.44 -3.18
N HIS A 23 -5.82 8.57 -2.44
CA HIS A 23 -5.88 8.44 -0.98
C HIS A 23 -4.51 8.52 -0.30
N SER A 24 -3.49 9.09 -0.95
CA SER A 24 -2.12 9.23 -0.41
C SER A 24 -2.04 10.09 0.86
N HIS A 25 -2.98 11.03 1.02
CA HIS A 25 -3.08 11.92 2.17
C HIS A 25 -3.57 11.23 3.45
N ILE A 26 -4.10 10.00 3.36
CA ILE A 26 -4.67 9.28 4.50
C ILE A 26 -3.55 8.54 5.22
N ARG A 27 -3.32 8.91 6.49
CA ARG A 27 -2.28 8.32 7.36
C ARG A 27 -2.87 7.50 8.51
N GLY A 28 -4.19 7.46 8.65
CA GLY A 28 -4.89 6.73 9.69
C GLY A 28 -6.35 7.15 9.82
N LEU A 29 -7.03 6.68 10.86
CA LEU A 29 -8.44 7.00 11.12
C LEU A 29 -8.64 8.35 11.82
N GLY A 30 -7.59 8.97 12.34
CA GLY A 30 -7.66 10.25 13.05
C GLY A 30 -8.52 10.19 14.32
N LEU A 31 -8.39 9.13 15.10
CA LEU A 31 -9.09 8.93 16.37
C LEU A 31 -8.16 9.25 17.55
N ASP A 32 -8.77 9.63 18.68
CA ASP A 32 -8.10 9.69 19.96
C ASP A 32 -8.09 8.30 20.65
N ASP A 33 -7.38 8.17 21.76
CA ASP A 33 -7.31 6.95 22.56
C ASP A 33 -8.69 6.49 23.08
N SER A 34 -9.66 7.41 23.16
CA SER A 34 -11.05 7.14 23.51
C SER A 34 -11.95 6.80 22.31
N PHE A 35 -11.39 6.57 21.11
CA PHE A 35 -12.07 6.37 19.83
C PHE A 35 -12.95 7.55 19.38
N GLU A 36 -12.75 8.73 19.97
CA GLU A 36 -13.42 9.94 19.51
C GLU A 36 -12.68 10.51 18.28
N PRO A 37 -13.39 10.72 17.15
CA PRO A 37 -12.77 11.27 15.95
C PRO A 37 -12.48 12.75 16.11
N ARG A 38 -11.26 13.15 15.89
CA ARG A 38 -10.89 14.56 15.74
C ARG A 38 -11.48 15.09 14.44
N GLU A 39 -11.84 16.36 14.44
CA GLU A 39 -12.52 17.00 13.29
C GLU A 39 -11.69 16.90 12.00
N VAL A 40 -10.38 17.17 12.09
CA VAL A 40 -9.40 16.99 11.02
C VAL A 40 -8.16 16.35 11.62
N SER A 41 -7.86 15.12 11.28
CA SER A 41 -6.65 14.44 11.75
C SER A 41 -6.26 13.31 10.80
N GLN A 42 -4.96 13.13 10.59
CA GLN A 42 -4.38 12.09 9.74
C GLN A 42 -4.95 12.03 8.31
N GLY A 43 -5.36 13.19 7.77
CA GLY A 43 -5.96 13.29 6.44
C GLY A 43 -7.45 12.92 6.37
N MET A 44 -8.07 12.52 7.48
CA MET A 44 -9.50 12.19 7.53
C MET A 44 -10.33 13.37 8.02
N VAL A 45 -11.47 13.58 7.35
CA VAL A 45 -12.45 14.65 7.68
C VAL A 45 -13.85 14.04 7.75
N GLY A 46 -14.65 14.51 8.68
CA GLY A 46 -16.05 14.09 8.84
C GLY A 46 -16.22 12.61 9.18
N GLN A 47 -17.33 12.01 8.75
CA GLN A 47 -17.65 10.58 8.92
C GLN A 47 -17.51 10.09 10.37
N VAL A 48 -17.95 10.88 11.35
CA VAL A 48 -17.75 10.65 12.79
C VAL A 48 -18.13 9.23 13.21
N ASN A 49 -19.36 8.81 12.88
CA ASN A 49 -19.87 7.50 13.29
C ASN A 49 -19.15 6.34 12.59
N ALA A 50 -18.86 6.49 11.30
CA ALA A 50 -18.17 5.46 10.52
C ALA A 50 -16.71 5.30 10.99
N ARG A 51 -16.02 6.41 11.34
CA ARG A 51 -14.67 6.37 11.90
C ARG A 51 -14.64 5.77 13.31
N LYS A 52 -15.62 6.05 14.17
CA LYS A 52 -15.75 5.40 15.49
C LYS A 52 -15.93 3.89 15.34
N ALA A 53 -16.85 3.47 14.47
CA ALA A 53 -17.07 2.05 14.20
C ALA A 53 -15.82 1.37 13.65
N ALA A 54 -15.11 2.02 12.70
CA ALA A 54 -13.85 1.54 12.17
C ALA A 54 -12.75 1.43 13.24
N GLY A 55 -12.69 2.37 14.18
CA GLY A 55 -11.76 2.33 15.31
C GLY A 55 -12.01 1.16 16.26
N LEU A 56 -13.29 0.88 16.57
CA LEU A 56 -13.66 -0.29 17.35
C LEU A 56 -13.28 -1.60 16.65
N ILE A 57 -13.53 -1.69 15.35
CA ILE A 57 -13.12 -2.84 14.54
C ILE A 57 -11.59 -2.99 14.55
N LEU A 58 -10.85 -1.89 14.39
CA LEU A 58 -9.39 -1.89 14.46
C LEU A 58 -8.89 -2.48 15.80
N GLN A 59 -9.51 -2.12 16.92
CA GLN A 59 -9.17 -2.68 18.21
C GLN A 59 -9.50 -4.18 18.29
N MET A 60 -10.67 -4.58 17.81
CA MET A 60 -11.06 -6.00 17.76
C MET A 60 -10.08 -6.83 16.93
N ILE A 61 -9.56 -6.25 15.83
CA ILE A 61 -8.52 -6.86 15.00
C ILE A 61 -7.22 -7.05 15.80
N LYS A 62 -6.75 -6.00 16.47
CA LYS A 62 -5.53 -6.04 17.28
C LYS A 62 -5.61 -7.02 18.44
N GLU A 63 -6.80 -7.19 19.02
CA GLU A 63 -7.07 -8.14 20.09
C GLU A 63 -7.36 -9.57 19.60
N GLY A 64 -7.40 -9.81 18.29
CA GLY A 64 -7.70 -11.12 17.71
C GLY A 64 -9.14 -11.61 17.92
N LYS A 65 -10.07 -10.70 18.27
CA LYS A 65 -11.47 -11.05 18.60
C LYS A 65 -12.43 -11.04 17.40
N ILE A 66 -11.93 -10.80 16.19
CA ILE A 66 -12.76 -10.62 14.99
C ILE A 66 -12.65 -11.79 13.99
N ALA A 67 -12.01 -12.88 14.38
CA ALA A 67 -11.88 -14.04 13.51
C ALA A 67 -13.24 -14.53 12.98
N GLY A 68 -13.35 -14.79 11.68
CA GLY A 68 -14.56 -15.26 11.02
C GLY A 68 -15.66 -14.20 10.83
N ARG A 69 -15.37 -12.92 11.09
CA ARG A 69 -16.32 -11.82 10.85
C ARG A 69 -15.88 -10.96 9.69
N ALA A 70 -16.87 -10.37 9.02
CA ALA A 70 -16.62 -9.44 7.93
C ALA A 70 -17.33 -8.11 8.19
N VAL A 71 -16.85 -7.06 7.53
CA VAL A 71 -17.34 -5.69 7.66
C VAL A 71 -17.87 -5.23 6.31
N LEU A 72 -19.05 -4.62 6.29
CA LEU A 72 -19.61 -3.97 5.11
C LEU A 72 -19.65 -2.45 5.32
N ILE A 73 -19.03 -1.70 4.44
CA ILE A 73 -19.12 -0.25 4.41
C ILE A 73 -20.09 0.16 3.29
N GLY A 74 -21.28 0.61 3.68
CA GLY A 74 -22.32 1.01 2.74
C GLY A 74 -22.51 2.53 2.69
N GLY A 75 -22.81 3.08 1.52
CA GLY A 75 -23.15 4.49 1.37
C GLY A 75 -23.01 5.02 -0.05
N GLU A 76 -23.36 6.27 -0.26
CA GLU A 76 -23.30 6.92 -1.58
C GLU A 76 -21.88 7.00 -2.15
N PRO A 77 -21.73 7.11 -3.48
CA PRO A 77 -20.43 7.35 -4.10
C PRO A 77 -19.78 8.63 -3.56
N GLY A 78 -18.47 8.60 -3.30
CA GLY A 78 -17.74 9.79 -2.85
C GLY A 78 -17.82 10.08 -1.35
N THR A 79 -18.41 9.21 -0.52
CA THR A 79 -18.52 9.38 0.95
C THR A 79 -17.31 8.84 1.73
N GLY A 80 -16.21 8.49 1.07
CA GLY A 80 -14.96 8.12 1.73
C GLY A 80 -14.87 6.66 2.19
N LYS A 81 -15.64 5.73 1.63
CA LYS A 81 -15.58 4.29 1.98
C LYS A 81 -14.18 3.71 1.84
N THR A 82 -13.57 3.88 0.67
CA THR A 82 -12.19 3.44 0.38
C THR A 82 -11.18 4.16 1.30
N ALA A 83 -11.43 5.44 1.62
CA ALA A 83 -10.62 6.21 2.54
C ALA A 83 -10.60 5.61 3.95
N ILE A 84 -11.77 5.18 4.46
CA ILE A 84 -11.88 4.52 5.77
C ILE A 84 -11.12 3.19 5.76
N ALA A 85 -11.27 2.38 4.70
CA ALA A 85 -10.54 1.12 4.57
C ALA A 85 -9.02 1.33 4.55
N MET A 86 -8.53 2.33 3.82
CA MET A 86 -7.12 2.70 3.82
C MET A 86 -6.67 3.24 5.19
N GLY A 87 -7.52 4.00 5.88
CA GLY A 87 -7.26 4.46 7.24
C GLY A 87 -7.11 3.30 8.23
N ILE A 88 -7.91 2.25 8.12
CA ILE A 88 -7.76 1.01 8.90
C ILE A 88 -6.42 0.35 8.58
N ALA A 89 -6.08 0.21 7.29
CA ALA A 89 -4.82 -0.40 6.84
C ALA A 89 -3.60 0.32 7.41
N GLN A 90 -3.56 1.65 7.31
CA GLN A 90 -2.46 2.47 7.85
C GLN A 90 -2.36 2.38 9.38
N SER A 91 -3.50 2.32 10.07
CA SER A 91 -3.55 2.20 11.54
C SER A 91 -3.15 0.81 12.06
N LEU A 92 -3.23 -0.22 11.23
CA LEU A 92 -2.74 -1.58 11.53
C LEU A 92 -1.21 -1.66 11.46
N GLY A 93 -0.59 -0.80 10.65
CA GLY A 93 0.86 -0.75 10.47
C GLY A 93 1.40 -1.73 9.42
N SER A 94 2.70 -1.63 9.16
CA SER A 94 3.40 -2.41 8.12
C SER A 94 3.48 -3.93 8.39
N ASN A 95 3.23 -4.34 9.63
CA ASN A 95 3.33 -5.75 10.03
C ASN A 95 2.09 -6.58 9.67
N THR A 96 0.97 -5.92 9.33
CA THR A 96 -0.28 -6.59 8.98
C THR A 96 -0.49 -6.50 7.47
N PRO A 97 -0.58 -7.63 6.75
CA PRO A 97 -0.83 -7.63 5.33
C PRO A 97 -2.18 -6.99 5.00
N PHE A 98 -2.19 -6.10 4.04
CA PHE A 98 -3.40 -5.48 3.52
C PHE A 98 -3.45 -5.65 2.00
N THR A 99 -4.52 -6.28 1.52
CA THR A 99 -4.77 -6.46 0.09
C THR A 99 -6.06 -5.77 -0.29
N ALA A 100 -6.01 -4.88 -1.28
CA ALA A 100 -7.19 -4.24 -1.85
C ALA A 100 -7.41 -4.74 -3.27
N ILE A 101 -8.64 -5.13 -3.56
CA ILE A 101 -9.08 -5.56 -4.89
C ILE A 101 -10.41 -4.90 -5.22
N ALA A 102 -10.66 -4.62 -6.50
CA ALA A 102 -11.99 -4.31 -6.98
C ALA A 102 -12.72 -5.60 -7.36
N ALA A 103 -14.01 -5.71 -7.04
CA ALA A 103 -14.79 -6.91 -7.38
C ALA A 103 -14.79 -7.20 -8.89
N SER A 104 -14.61 -6.18 -9.74
CA SER A 104 -14.49 -6.33 -11.19
C SER A 104 -13.21 -7.06 -11.63
N GLU A 105 -12.13 -6.99 -10.84
CA GLU A 105 -10.85 -7.65 -11.15
C GLU A 105 -10.93 -9.17 -11.04
N ILE A 106 -11.91 -9.68 -10.28
CA ILE A 106 -12.15 -11.12 -10.10
C ILE A 106 -12.65 -11.79 -11.39
N PHE A 107 -13.29 -10.99 -12.27
CA PHE A 107 -13.81 -11.47 -13.56
C PHE A 107 -12.75 -11.33 -14.65
N SER A 108 -11.71 -12.17 -14.58
CA SER A 108 -10.67 -12.28 -15.61
C SER A 108 -10.96 -13.44 -16.55
N LEU A 109 -10.46 -13.35 -17.79
CA LEU A 109 -10.48 -14.45 -18.75
C LEU A 109 -9.36 -15.47 -18.49
N GLU A 110 -8.36 -15.07 -17.72
CA GLU A 110 -7.15 -15.85 -17.51
C GLU A 110 -7.24 -16.78 -16.30
N MET A 111 -8.20 -16.57 -15.40
CA MET A 111 -8.28 -17.24 -14.12
C MET A 111 -9.71 -17.49 -13.69
N SER A 112 -10.00 -18.61 -13.04
CA SER A 112 -11.30 -18.85 -12.45
C SER A 112 -11.59 -17.87 -11.30
N LYS A 113 -12.87 -17.52 -11.10
CA LYS A 113 -13.32 -16.56 -10.05
C LYS A 113 -12.92 -17.03 -8.66
N THR A 114 -13.08 -18.32 -8.41
CA THR A 114 -12.73 -18.95 -7.13
C THR A 114 -11.22 -18.91 -6.88
N GLU A 115 -10.43 -19.10 -7.91
CA GLU A 115 -8.98 -19.02 -7.84
C GLU A 115 -8.52 -17.58 -7.55
N ALA A 116 -9.11 -16.57 -8.24
CA ALA A 116 -8.81 -15.17 -7.99
C ALA A 116 -9.11 -14.76 -6.55
N LEU A 117 -10.26 -15.19 -6.01
CA LEU A 117 -10.62 -14.98 -4.61
C LEU A 117 -9.65 -15.70 -3.67
N THR A 118 -9.32 -16.96 -3.94
CA THR A 118 -8.38 -17.73 -3.12
C THR A 118 -7.02 -17.05 -3.07
N GLN A 119 -6.51 -16.58 -4.21
CA GLN A 119 -5.24 -15.83 -4.24
C GLN A 119 -5.33 -14.53 -3.45
N ALA A 120 -6.44 -13.79 -3.54
CA ALA A 120 -6.64 -12.57 -2.77
C ALA A 120 -6.66 -12.84 -1.27
N PHE A 121 -7.36 -13.89 -0.83
CA PHE A 121 -7.35 -14.32 0.57
C PHE A 121 -5.94 -14.68 1.03
N ARG A 122 -5.21 -15.49 0.28
CA ARG A 122 -3.85 -15.92 0.65
C ARG A 122 -2.82 -14.79 0.59
N LYS A 123 -3.01 -13.77 -0.26
CA LYS A 123 -2.21 -12.53 -0.25
C LYS A 123 -2.42 -11.71 1.03
N SER A 124 -3.61 -11.81 1.62
CA SER A 124 -3.97 -11.09 2.83
C SER A 124 -3.55 -11.81 4.13
N ILE A 125 -3.05 -13.04 4.05
CA ILE A 125 -2.57 -13.80 5.20
C ILE A 125 -1.05 -13.69 5.25
N GLY A 126 -0.52 -13.16 6.36
CA GLY A 126 0.92 -13.05 6.59
C GLY A 126 1.45 -14.20 7.43
N VAL A 127 2.63 -14.66 7.09
CA VAL A 127 3.42 -15.60 7.89
C VAL A 127 4.70 -14.90 8.31
N LYS A 128 4.86 -14.66 9.59
CA LYS A 128 6.11 -14.16 10.18
C LYS A 128 7.01 -15.33 10.46
N ILE A 129 8.08 -15.46 9.70
CA ILE A 129 9.07 -16.52 9.85
C ILE A 129 10.23 -15.94 10.67
N LYS A 130 10.56 -16.59 11.77
CA LYS A 130 11.69 -16.26 12.63
C LYS A 130 12.87 -17.14 12.19
N GLU A 131 13.82 -16.57 11.48
CA GLU A 131 15.04 -17.26 11.08
C GLU A 131 16.21 -16.73 11.91
N GLU A 132 17.01 -17.63 12.43
CA GLU A 132 18.29 -17.26 13.05
C GLU A 132 19.32 -17.08 11.93
N THR A 133 19.59 -15.83 11.58
CA THR A 133 20.61 -15.52 10.58
C THR A 133 21.95 -15.21 11.25
N GLU A 134 23.02 -15.78 10.70
CA GLU A 134 24.38 -15.44 11.10
C GLU A 134 24.79 -14.16 10.35
N ILE A 135 24.95 -13.09 11.11
CA ILE A 135 25.32 -11.79 10.59
C ILE A 135 26.75 -11.50 10.96
N ILE A 136 27.56 -11.07 10.01
CA ILE A 136 28.90 -10.54 10.21
C ILE A 136 28.79 -9.03 10.12
N GLN A 137 29.10 -8.32 11.21
CA GLN A 137 29.05 -6.87 11.25
C GLN A 137 30.38 -6.30 11.78
N GLY A 138 30.93 -5.32 11.08
CA GLY A 138 32.18 -4.68 11.50
C GLY A 138 32.55 -3.49 10.63
N GLU A 139 33.55 -2.74 11.10
CA GLU A 139 34.22 -1.68 10.34
C GLU A 139 35.20 -2.33 9.36
N VAL A 140 35.19 -1.90 8.12
CA VAL A 140 36.13 -2.33 7.08
C VAL A 140 37.47 -1.66 7.31
N VAL A 141 38.46 -2.45 7.67
CA VAL A 141 39.84 -1.97 7.80
C VAL A 141 40.54 -1.96 6.46
N GLU A 142 40.49 -3.09 5.76
CA GLU A 142 41.18 -3.28 4.48
C GLU A 142 40.41 -4.23 3.57
N ILE A 143 40.44 -3.93 2.27
CA ILE A 143 39.88 -4.78 1.22
C ILE A 143 41.01 -5.09 0.24
N GLN A 144 41.44 -6.33 0.16
CA GLN A 144 42.43 -6.81 -0.81
C GLN A 144 41.71 -7.63 -1.86
N ILE A 145 41.82 -7.27 -3.14
CA ILE A 145 41.22 -8.00 -4.26
C ILE A 145 42.34 -8.40 -5.21
N ASP A 146 42.62 -9.71 -5.25
CA ASP A 146 43.61 -10.27 -6.16
C ASP A 146 42.93 -10.70 -7.46
N ARG A 147 43.49 -10.23 -8.58
CA ARG A 147 43.13 -10.70 -9.91
C ARG A 147 44.21 -11.67 -10.37
N PRO A 148 43.84 -12.90 -10.67
CA PRO A 148 44.82 -13.85 -11.20
C PRO A 148 45.42 -13.32 -12.50
N ALA A 149 46.73 -13.42 -12.63
CA ALA A 149 47.54 -12.90 -13.77
C ALA A 149 47.11 -13.48 -15.13
N THR A 150 46.37 -14.57 -15.16
CA THR A 150 45.92 -15.28 -16.36
C THR A 150 44.62 -14.80 -16.98
N GLY A 151 44.05 -13.68 -16.53
CA GLY A 151 42.91 -13.01 -17.17
C GLY A 151 41.53 -13.72 -17.15
N SER A 152 41.45 -15.00 -16.88
CA SER A 152 40.23 -15.82 -16.91
C SER A 152 39.90 -16.51 -15.56
N GLY A 153 40.57 -16.15 -14.48
CA GLY A 153 40.38 -16.77 -13.17
C GLY A 153 39.28 -16.09 -12.32
N VAL A 154 38.75 -16.87 -11.41
CA VAL A 154 37.77 -16.40 -10.40
C VAL A 154 38.46 -15.36 -9.52
N LYS A 155 37.83 -14.18 -9.36
CA LYS A 155 38.32 -13.13 -8.44
C LYS A 155 38.28 -13.67 -7.01
N VAL A 156 39.38 -13.55 -6.29
CA VAL A 156 39.52 -13.89 -4.88
C VAL A 156 39.95 -12.64 -4.13
N GLY A 157 39.42 -12.43 -2.94
CA GLY A 157 39.80 -11.28 -2.13
C GLY A 157 39.78 -11.60 -0.65
N LYS A 158 40.39 -10.72 0.14
CA LYS A 158 40.40 -10.75 1.60
C LYS A 158 39.77 -9.49 2.14
N LEU A 159 38.91 -9.63 3.13
CA LEU A 159 38.24 -8.55 3.82
C LEU A 159 38.63 -8.60 5.31
N THR A 160 39.24 -7.54 5.81
CA THR A 160 39.52 -7.39 7.22
C THR A 160 38.46 -6.54 7.86
N LEU A 161 37.70 -7.14 8.80
CA LEU A 161 36.68 -6.48 9.58
C LEU A 161 37.15 -6.32 11.02
N LYS A 162 36.82 -5.18 11.61
CA LYS A 162 37.15 -4.81 12.99
C LYS A 162 35.90 -4.44 13.78
N THR A 163 35.84 -4.89 15.03
CA THR A 163 34.93 -4.40 16.05
C THR A 163 35.74 -3.77 17.18
N THR A 164 35.06 -3.23 18.18
CA THR A 164 35.76 -2.72 19.37
C THR A 164 36.55 -3.76 20.13
N SER A 165 36.23 -5.05 19.97
CA SER A 165 36.75 -6.16 20.76
C SER A 165 37.69 -7.09 19.99
N MET A 166 37.55 -7.18 18.65
CA MET A 166 38.30 -8.14 17.84
C MET A 166 38.43 -7.71 16.37
N ASP A 167 39.43 -8.28 15.71
CA ASP A 167 39.65 -8.17 14.27
C ASP A 167 39.56 -9.57 13.64
N ALA A 168 38.96 -9.70 12.47
CA ALA A 168 38.90 -10.96 11.75
C ALA A 168 39.07 -10.75 10.24
N ILE A 169 39.71 -11.71 9.59
CA ILE A 169 39.94 -11.73 8.15
C ILE A 169 39.05 -12.76 7.52
N TYR A 170 38.30 -12.36 6.49
CA TYR A 170 37.41 -13.22 5.74
C TYR A 170 37.85 -13.34 4.29
N ASP A 171 37.87 -14.56 3.78
CA ASP A 171 38.10 -14.80 2.35
C ASP A 171 36.82 -14.55 1.56
N LEU A 172 36.93 -13.73 0.50
CA LEU A 172 35.84 -13.31 -0.34
C LEU A 172 35.76 -14.12 -1.63
N GLY A 173 34.61 -14.69 -1.92
CA GLY A 173 34.30 -15.25 -3.22
C GLY A 173 33.88 -14.16 -4.24
N SER A 174 33.86 -14.51 -5.53
CA SER A 174 33.57 -13.57 -6.62
C SER A 174 32.23 -12.84 -6.46
N LYS A 175 31.17 -13.51 -6.02
CA LYS A 175 29.84 -12.92 -5.77
C LYS A 175 29.88 -11.85 -4.68
N MET A 176 30.65 -12.06 -3.61
CA MET A 176 30.78 -11.09 -2.52
C MET A 176 31.60 -9.89 -2.98
N ILE A 177 32.65 -10.09 -3.79
CA ILE A 177 33.46 -8.99 -4.37
C ILE A 177 32.60 -8.10 -5.28
N ASP A 178 31.75 -8.72 -6.12
CA ASP A 178 30.83 -7.97 -6.98
C ASP A 178 29.77 -7.19 -6.15
N SER A 179 29.28 -7.76 -5.05
CA SER A 179 28.38 -7.06 -4.11
C SER A 179 29.07 -5.89 -3.41
N LEU A 180 30.32 -6.05 -2.94
CA LEU A 180 31.11 -4.95 -2.35
C LEU A 180 31.32 -3.79 -3.34
N THR A 181 31.62 -4.15 -4.60
CA THR A 181 31.82 -3.17 -5.66
C THR A 181 30.54 -2.41 -5.99
N LYS A 182 29.39 -3.12 -6.01
CA LYS A 182 28.07 -2.53 -6.26
C LYS A 182 27.67 -1.54 -5.18
N GLU A 183 27.89 -1.89 -3.91
CA GLU A 183 27.58 -1.03 -2.76
C GLU A 183 28.66 0.05 -2.52
N LYS A 184 29.73 0.11 -3.36
CA LYS A 184 30.83 1.07 -3.26
C LYS A 184 31.41 1.16 -1.85
N VAL A 185 31.65 0.01 -1.23
CA VAL A 185 32.21 -0.05 0.13
C VAL A 185 33.67 0.41 0.10
N GLN A 186 34.04 1.25 1.06
CA GLN A 186 35.39 1.79 1.23
C GLN A 186 35.93 1.46 2.63
N ASN A 187 37.24 1.61 2.80
CA ASN A 187 37.88 1.47 4.11
C ASN A 187 37.33 2.53 5.08
N GLY A 188 36.92 2.07 6.27
CA GLY A 188 36.29 2.90 7.29
C GLY A 188 34.75 2.86 7.23
N ASP A 189 34.16 2.15 6.28
CA ASP A 189 32.72 1.93 6.27
C ASP A 189 32.33 0.79 7.24
N ILE A 190 31.15 0.90 7.84
CA ILE A 190 30.56 -0.16 8.66
C ILE A 190 29.60 -0.92 7.77
N ILE A 191 29.85 -2.23 7.64
CA ILE A 191 29.05 -3.14 6.82
C ILE A 191 28.42 -4.24 7.64
N LYS A 192 27.29 -4.72 7.13
CA LYS A 192 26.58 -5.92 7.58
C LYS A 192 26.62 -6.93 6.44
N ILE A 193 27.12 -8.10 6.69
CA ILE A 193 27.13 -9.24 5.75
C ILE A 193 26.20 -10.31 6.32
N ASP A 194 25.23 -10.71 5.55
CA ASP A 194 24.41 -11.88 5.84
C ASP A 194 25.11 -13.11 5.26
N LYS A 195 25.48 -14.05 6.12
CA LYS A 195 26.22 -15.24 5.73
C LYS A 195 25.38 -16.23 4.92
N GLY A 196 24.06 -16.27 5.15
CA GLY A 196 23.14 -17.14 4.43
C GLY A 196 22.94 -16.73 2.98
N THR A 197 22.67 -15.45 2.74
CA THR A 197 22.40 -14.91 1.40
C THR A 197 23.63 -14.34 0.70
N GLY A 198 24.71 -14.05 1.45
CA GLY A 198 25.88 -13.36 0.94
C GLY A 198 25.64 -11.89 0.59
N LYS A 199 24.52 -11.32 1.05
CA LYS A 199 24.14 -9.92 0.81
C LYS A 199 24.95 -9.01 1.72
N ILE A 200 25.54 -7.97 1.12
CA ILE A 200 26.30 -6.95 1.83
C ILE A 200 25.47 -5.67 1.86
N THR A 201 25.32 -5.08 3.04
CA THR A 201 24.62 -3.82 3.24
C THR A 201 25.55 -2.84 3.93
N LYS A 202 25.76 -1.67 3.34
CA LYS A 202 26.48 -0.58 3.95
C LYS A 202 25.58 0.15 4.94
N LEU A 203 25.94 0.16 6.23
CA LEU A 203 25.19 0.83 7.30
C LEU A 203 25.56 2.31 7.41
N GLY A 204 26.84 2.63 7.27
CA GLY A 204 27.33 3.99 7.38
C GLY A 204 28.85 4.03 7.43
N ARG A 205 29.40 5.17 7.86
CA ARG A 205 30.84 5.39 8.02
C ARG A 205 31.20 5.45 9.49
N SER A 206 32.34 4.89 9.85
CA SER A 206 32.82 4.90 11.25
C SER A 206 33.20 6.30 11.70
N ILE A 207 32.73 6.71 12.87
CA ILE A 207 33.06 7.99 13.52
C ILE A 207 34.57 8.10 13.80
N SER A 208 35.23 6.97 14.08
CA SER A 208 36.67 6.93 14.42
C SER A 208 37.61 7.36 13.28
N ARG A 209 37.12 7.40 12.05
CA ARG A 209 37.94 7.77 10.85
C ARG A 209 37.41 8.98 10.09
N VAL A 210 36.61 9.82 10.75
CA VAL A 210 36.13 11.09 10.17
C VAL A 210 37.32 12.05 10.01
N ARG A 211 37.58 12.47 8.76
CA ARG A 211 38.46 13.60 8.49
C ARG A 211 37.61 14.86 8.35
N ASP A 212 38.15 16.02 8.71
CA ASP A 212 37.43 17.29 8.68
C ASP A 212 36.82 17.64 7.31
N ASN A 213 37.36 17.09 6.23
CA ASN A 213 36.83 17.27 4.87
C ASN A 213 35.60 16.38 4.55
N ASP A 214 35.29 15.37 5.35
CA ASP A 214 34.18 14.46 5.12
C ASP A 214 32.85 15.00 5.67
N ILE A 215 32.91 16.04 6.52
CA ILE A 215 31.76 16.67 7.17
C ILE A 215 30.91 17.50 6.18
N THR A 216 31.51 17.92 5.08
CA THR A 216 30.87 18.79 4.06
C THR A 216 30.12 18.03 2.97
N GLY A 217 30.21 16.70 2.92
CA GLY A 217 29.49 15.83 1.96
C GLY A 217 28.11 15.40 2.44
N SER A 218 27.07 15.69 1.66
CA SER A 218 25.66 15.38 1.95
C SER A 218 25.41 13.90 2.20
N LYS A 219 24.64 13.57 3.28
CA LYS A 219 23.97 12.28 3.54
C LYS A 219 24.87 11.07 3.83
N VAL A 220 25.96 11.22 4.58
CA VAL A 220 26.67 10.05 5.13
C VAL A 220 26.20 9.82 6.56
N ASN A 221 25.58 8.68 6.84
CA ASN A 221 25.23 8.28 8.20
C ASN A 221 26.52 7.89 8.92
N PHE A 222 26.87 8.60 9.99
CA PHE A 222 27.99 8.24 10.86
C PHE A 222 27.49 7.34 11.98
N ILE A 223 28.16 6.20 12.15
CA ILE A 223 27.79 5.17 13.14
C ILE A 223 29.03 4.84 13.95
N GLU A 224 28.84 4.55 15.23
CA GLU A 224 29.90 4.05 16.09
C GLU A 224 30.31 2.63 15.69
N CYS A 225 31.60 2.29 15.88
CA CYS A 225 32.09 0.94 15.61
C CYS A 225 31.30 -0.08 16.46
N PRO A 226 30.76 -1.16 15.82
CA PRO A 226 29.98 -2.13 16.55
C PRO A 226 30.79 -2.79 17.68
N SER A 227 30.16 -2.98 18.82
CA SER A 227 30.75 -3.64 19.99
C SER A 227 30.44 -5.14 20.01
N GLY A 228 31.37 -5.94 20.50
CA GLY A 228 31.20 -7.38 20.68
C GLY A 228 31.77 -8.23 19.55
N GLU A 229 31.25 -9.45 19.40
CA GLU A 229 31.70 -10.41 18.39
C GLU A 229 31.33 -9.95 16.98
N ILE A 230 32.26 -10.16 16.04
CA ILE A 230 32.05 -9.84 14.62
C ILE A 230 30.92 -10.69 14.02
N GLN A 231 30.83 -11.95 14.41
CA GLN A 231 29.79 -12.88 14.01
C GLN A 231 28.74 -12.97 15.10
N GLN A 232 27.52 -12.52 14.80
CA GLN A 232 26.40 -12.54 15.72
C GLN A 232 25.25 -13.32 15.13
N ARG A 233 24.59 -14.15 15.94
CA ARG A 233 23.30 -14.74 15.57
C ARG A 233 22.21 -13.76 15.97
N LYS A 234 21.51 -13.25 14.99
CA LYS A 234 20.34 -12.38 15.25
C LYS A 234 19.11 -13.06 14.67
N PRO A 235 18.02 -13.14 15.44
CA PRO A 235 16.74 -13.55 14.87
C PRO A 235 16.28 -12.44 13.90
N GLU A 236 16.16 -12.78 12.64
CA GLU A 236 15.56 -11.91 11.62
C GLU A 236 14.13 -12.38 11.40
N VAL A 237 13.18 -11.45 11.46
CA VAL A 237 11.77 -11.76 11.28
C VAL A 237 11.37 -11.29 9.89
N HIS A 238 11.08 -12.25 9.04
CA HIS A 238 10.56 -11.98 7.70
C HIS A 238 9.04 -12.19 7.68
N THR A 239 8.31 -11.18 7.22
CA THR A 239 6.86 -11.33 6.99
C THR A 239 6.64 -11.56 5.50
N VAL A 240 6.12 -12.72 5.16
CA VAL A 240 5.84 -13.15 3.78
C VAL A 240 4.36 -13.47 3.68
N SER A 241 3.71 -13.17 2.56
CA SER A 241 2.33 -13.59 2.35
C SER A 241 2.25 -15.08 2.04
N LEU A 242 1.15 -15.71 2.45
CA LEU A 242 0.93 -17.13 2.16
C LEU A 242 0.91 -17.42 0.66
N HIS A 243 0.42 -16.47 -0.15
CA HIS A 243 0.46 -16.56 -1.61
C HIS A 243 1.90 -16.55 -2.18
N GLU A 244 2.80 -15.75 -1.63
CA GLU A 244 4.21 -15.76 -2.06
C GLU A 244 4.87 -17.10 -1.80
N ILE A 245 4.56 -17.73 -0.66
CA ILE A 245 5.03 -19.08 -0.33
C ILE A 245 4.48 -20.08 -1.36
N ASP A 246 3.20 -19.96 -1.74
CA ASP A 246 2.58 -20.80 -2.77
C ASP A 246 3.31 -20.68 -4.12
N VAL A 247 3.57 -19.45 -4.55
CA VAL A 247 4.25 -19.16 -5.83
C VAL A 247 5.67 -19.71 -5.85
N ILE A 248 6.42 -19.53 -4.76
CA ILE A 248 7.79 -20.04 -4.65
C ILE A 248 7.81 -21.58 -4.75
N ASN A 249 6.91 -22.25 -4.02
CA ASN A 249 6.85 -23.72 -4.01
C ASN A 249 6.28 -24.29 -5.32
N SER A 250 5.32 -23.62 -5.95
CA SER A 250 4.81 -24.03 -7.27
C SER A 250 5.88 -23.95 -8.35
N ARG A 251 6.75 -22.93 -8.31
CA ARG A 251 7.89 -22.80 -9.23
C ARG A 251 8.97 -23.84 -8.96
N ALA A 252 9.22 -24.23 -7.73
CA ALA A 252 10.20 -25.25 -7.37
C ALA A 252 9.83 -26.66 -7.88
N GLN A 253 8.53 -26.96 -8.01
CA GLN A 253 8.03 -28.20 -8.62
C GLN A 253 7.90 -28.13 -10.15
N GLY A 254 8.17 -27.01 -10.75
CA GLY A 254 7.63 -26.56 -12.03
C GLY A 254 8.51 -26.64 -13.26
N PHE A 255 9.43 -27.61 -13.42
CA PHE A 255 9.91 -27.87 -14.80
C PHE A 255 8.78 -28.43 -15.69
N PHE A 256 7.78 -29.08 -15.12
CA PHE A 256 6.58 -29.56 -15.82
C PHE A 256 5.50 -28.47 -16.02
N ALA A 257 5.45 -27.42 -15.21
CA ALA A 257 4.47 -26.34 -15.35
C ALA A 257 4.73 -25.47 -16.60
N LEU A 258 5.98 -25.42 -17.08
CA LEU A 258 6.34 -24.73 -18.34
C LEU A 258 5.73 -25.37 -19.59
N PHE A 259 5.34 -26.65 -19.52
CA PHE A 259 4.77 -27.40 -20.65
C PHE A 259 3.26 -27.63 -20.52
N ALA A 260 2.68 -27.40 -19.35
CA ALA A 260 1.25 -27.69 -19.12
C ALA A 260 0.30 -26.58 -19.59
N GLY A 261 0.81 -25.41 -20.01
CA GLY A 261 -0.04 -24.30 -20.45
C GLY A 261 -0.98 -23.76 -19.37
N ASP A 262 -0.72 -24.09 -18.11
CA ASP A 262 -1.55 -23.74 -16.97
C ASP A 262 -1.40 -22.25 -16.67
N ILE A 263 -2.45 -21.58 -16.93
CA ILE A 263 -2.73 -20.15 -16.81
C ILE A 263 -2.75 -19.80 -15.32
N GLY A 264 -1.59 -19.64 -14.69
CA GLY A 264 -1.48 -18.98 -13.38
C GLY A 264 -2.22 -19.61 -12.19
N GLU A 265 -2.92 -20.75 -12.37
CA GLU A 265 -3.63 -21.45 -11.30
C GLU A 265 -2.70 -22.37 -10.50
N ILE A 266 -2.72 -22.22 -9.18
CA ILE A 266 -1.93 -23.05 -8.27
C ILE A 266 -2.77 -24.24 -7.84
N LYS A 267 -2.25 -25.45 -8.03
CA LYS A 267 -2.94 -26.71 -7.68
C LYS A 267 -3.33 -26.73 -6.19
N ALA A 268 -4.52 -27.21 -5.89
CA ALA A 268 -5.03 -27.32 -4.51
C ALA A 268 -4.13 -28.18 -3.61
N GLU A 269 -3.57 -29.28 -4.17
CA GLU A 269 -2.63 -30.16 -3.46
C GLU A 269 -1.38 -29.43 -2.95
N VAL A 270 -0.83 -28.50 -3.75
CA VAL A 270 0.34 -27.70 -3.35
C VAL A 270 -0.03 -26.79 -2.18
N ARG A 271 -1.22 -26.21 -2.20
CA ARG A 271 -1.71 -25.36 -1.12
C ARG A 271 -1.92 -26.13 0.17
N GLU A 272 -2.48 -27.34 0.10
CA GLU A 272 -2.66 -28.22 1.27
C GLU A 272 -1.30 -28.59 1.88
N GLN A 273 -0.32 -28.95 1.06
CA GLN A 273 1.03 -29.22 1.55
C GLN A 273 1.66 -28.03 2.24
N ILE A 274 1.44 -26.81 1.71
CA ILE A 274 1.96 -25.59 2.30
C ILE A 274 1.24 -25.27 3.61
N ASN A 275 -0.09 -25.43 3.65
CA ASN A 275 -0.86 -25.24 4.88
C ASN A 275 -0.36 -26.19 5.99
N HIS A 276 -0.09 -27.45 5.66
CA HIS A 276 0.47 -28.42 6.60
C HIS A 276 1.85 -27.98 7.11
N LYS A 277 2.75 -27.57 6.20
CA LYS A 277 4.08 -27.07 6.59
C LYS A 277 4.02 -25.83 7.46
N VAL A 278 3.12 -24.88 7.15
CA VAL A 278 2.96 -23.66 7.95
C VAL A 278 2.41 -24.00 9.34
N ALA A 279 1.51 -24.98 9.44
CA ALA A 279 1.01 -25.48 10.73
C ALA A 279 2.15 -26.13 11.54
N GLU A 280 3.01 -26.96 10.93
CA GLU A 280 4.20 -27.51 11.58
C GLU A 280 5.13 -26.41 12.10
N TRP A 281 5.43 -25.40 11.27
CA TRP A 281 6.28 -24.26 11.68
C TRP A 281 5.67 -23.45 12.83
N LYS A 282 4.33 -23.35 12.88
CA LYS A 282 3.63 -22.72 13.99
C LYS A 282 3.78 -23.52 15.28
N GLU A 283 3.63 -24.85 15.23
CA GLU A 283 3.83 -25.74 16.37
C GLU A 283 5.28 -25.73 16.87
N GLU A 284 6.25 -25.67 15.95
CA GLU A 284 7.67 -25.54 16.30
C GLU A 284 8.06 -24.13 16.82
N GLY A 285 7.15 -23.16 16.79
CA GLY A 285 7.42 -21.79 17.20
C GLY A 285 8.30 -20.98 16.23
N LYS A 286 8.58 -21.53 15.02
CA LYS A 286 9.40 -20.89 13.98
C LYS A 286 8.59 -19.87 13.17
N ALA A 287 7.28 -20.06 13.05
CA ALA A 287 6.40 -19.16 12.32
C ALA A 287 5.20 -18.73 13.17
N GLU A 288 4.74 -17.50 12.92
CA GLU A 288 3.54 -16.93 13.49
C GLU A 288 2.62 -16.47 12.34
N ILE A 289 1.37 -16.96 12.34
CA ILE A 289 0.38 -16.56 11.36
C ILE A 289 -0.22 -15.23 11.80
N VAL A 290 -0.17 -14.23 10.93
CA VAL A 290 -0.78 -12.92 11.16
C VAL A 290 -1.94 -12.77 10.18
N PRO A 291 -3.20 -12.85 10.68
CA PRO A 291 -4.34 -12.56 9.85
C PRO A 291 -4.28 -11.09 9.43
N GLY A 292 -4.30 -10.86 8.13
CA GLY A 292 -4.34 -9.52 7.56
C GLY A 292 -5.74 -9.10 7.17
N VAL A 293 -5.84 -8.10 6.31
CA VAL A 293 -7.10 -7.51 5.87
C VAL A 293 -7.24 -7.63 4.36
N LEU A 294 -8.35 -8.20 3.91
CA LEU A 294 -8.78 -8.17 2.51
C LEU A 294 -9.87 -7.12 2.34
N PHE A 295 -9.62 -6.13 1.52
CA PHE A 295 -10.59 -5.11 1.15
C PHE A 295 -11.11 -5.39 -0.26
N ILE A 296 -12.43 -5.53 -0.41
CA ILE A 296 -13.10 -5.69 -1.71
C ILE A 296 -13.97 -4.47 -1.96
N ASP A 297 -13.59 -3.66 -2.95
CA ASP A 297 -14.41 -2.52 -3.38
C ASP A 297 -15.46 -2.97 -4.41
N GLU A 298 -16.58 -2.24 -4.45
CA GLU A 298 -17.72 -2.49 -5.33
C GLU A 298 -18.27 -3.93 -5.25
N VAL A 299 -18.40 -4.47 -4.04
CA VAL A 299 -18.77 -5.88 -3.80
C VAL A 299 -20.07 -6.31 -4.50
N HIS A 300 -20.98 -5.38 -4.81
CA HIS A 300 -22.21 -5.65 -5.56
C HIS A 300 -21.97 -6.14 -7.00
N MET A 301 -20.73 -6.06 -7.50
CA MET A 301 -20.34 -6.61 -8.80
C MET A 301 -20.08 -8.13 -8.75
N LEU A 302 -19.98 -8.73 -7.56
CA LEU A 302 -19.81 -10.16 -7.39
C LEU A 302 -21.10 -10.92 -7.75
N ASP A 303 -20.96 -12.16 -8.16
CA ASP A 303 -22.04 -13.09 -8.40
C ASP A 303 -22.29 -14.00 -7.20
N ILE A 304 -23.37 -14.80 -7.29
CA ILE A 304 -23.79 -15.68 -6.19
C ILE A 304 -22.75 -16.75 -5.86
N GLU A 305 -21.98 -17.21 -6.85
CA GLU A 305 -20.92 -18.21 -6.66
C GLU A 305 -19.80 -17.64 -5.80
N CYS A 306 -19.40 -16.37 -6.07
CA CYS A 306 -18.41 -15.66 -5.28
C CYS A 306 -18.88 -15.45 -3.83
N PHE A 307 -20.16 -15.11 -3.62
CA PHE A 307 -20.71 -14.96 -2.26
C PHE A 307 -20.74 -16.29 -1.51
N SER A 308 -21.08 -17.38 -2.18
CA SER A 308 -21.03 -18.71 -1.57
C SER A 308 -19.62 -19.11 -1.16
N PHE A 309 -18.62 -18.79 -2.01
CA PHE A 309 -17.22 -18.98 -1.68
C PHE A 309 -16.80 -18.15 -0.46
N LEU A 310 -17.19 -16.86 -0.41
CA LEU A 310 -16.86 -15.97 0.72
C LEU A 310 -17.46 -16.49 2.03
N ASN A 311 -18.71 -16.97 2.03
CA ASN A 311 -19.35 -17.55 3.20
C ASN A 311 -18.54 -18.71 3.78
N ARG A 312 -18.08 -19.63 2.91
CA ARG A 312 -17.26 -20.76 3.33
C ARG A 312 -15.86 -20.31 3.79
N ALA A 313 -15.24 -19.38 3.07
CA ALA A 313 -13.90 -18.90 3.38
C ALA A 313 -13.82 -18.16 4.72
N LEU A 314 -14.90 -17.51 5.16
CA LEU A 314 -14.97 -16.85 6.46
C LEU A 314 -15.00 -17.81 7.65
N GLU A 315 -15.32 -19.08 7.44
CA GLU A 315 -15.36 -20.12 8.48
C GLU A 315 -13.96 -20.72 8.74
N ASP A 316 -12.96 -20.42 7.91
CA ASP A 316 -11.60 -20.90 8.08
C ASP A 316 -10.92 -20.16 9.27
N GLU A 317 -10.19 -20.90 10.09
CA GLU A 317 -9.42 -20.33 11.22
C GLU A 317 -8.34 -19.33 10.79
N MET A 318 -7.81 -19.51 9.59
CA MET A 318 -6.79 -18.63 9.02
C MET A 318 -7.37 -17.48 8.19
N ALA A 319 -8.70 -17.34 8.14
CA ALA A 319 -9.34 -16.34 7.31
C ALA A 319 -8.86 -14.91 7.66
N PRO A 320 -8.48 -14.10 6.65
CA PRO A 320 -8.22 -12.70 6.87
C PRO A 320 -9.52 -11.96 7.20
N ILE A 321 -9.38 -10.77 7.75
CA ILE A 321 -10.52 -9.92 8.02
C ILE A 321 -11.00 -9.34 6.69
N LEU A 322 -12.26 -9.63 6.35
CA LEU A 322 -12.87 -9.18 5.11
C LEU A 322 -13.57 -7.82 5.33
N ILE A 323 -13.15 -6.81 4.61
CA ILE A 323 -13.81 -5.49 4.54
C ILE A 323 -14.36 -5.31 3.14
N MET A 324 -15.66 -5.13 3.03
CA MET A 324 -16.36 -4.94 1.76
C MET A 324 -16.92 -3.53 1.66
N ALA A 325 -16.92 -2.94 0.47
CA ALA A 325 -17.55 -1.64 0.22
C ALA A 325 -18.60 -1.73 -0.88
N THR A 326 -19.72 -1.05 -0.70
CA THR A 326 -20.79 -0.96 -1.69
C THR A 326 -21.41 0.43 -1.74
N ASN A 327 -21.87 0.81 -2.92
CA ASN A 327 -22.62 2.04 -3.16
C ASN A 327 -24.07 1.76 -3.61
N ARG A 328 -24.51 0.50 -3.56
CA ARG A 328 -25.85 0.10 -3.98
C ARG A 328 -26.78 -0.05 -2.78
N GLY A 329 -28.04 0.33 -3.00
CA GLY A 329 -29.14 0.03 -2.10
C GLY A 329 -29.78 -1.33 -2.43
N ASN A 330 -31.11 -1.40 -2.53
CA ASN A 330 -31.78 -2.62 -2.97
C ASN A 330 -31.52 -2.83 -4.47
N THR A 331 -30.88 -3.94 -4.82
CA THR A 331 -30.53 -4.27 -6.21
C THR A 331 -30.57 -5.78 -6.40
N THR A 332 -30.62 -6.21 -7.65
CA THR A 332 -30.54 -7.65 -7.99
C THR A 332 -29.11 -8.15 -7.82
N ILE A 333 -28.95 -9.35 -7.29
CA ILE A 333 -27.65 -10.02 -7.23
C ILE A 333 -27.26 -10.39 -8.65
N ARG A 334 -26.03 -10.10 -9.03
CA ARG A 334 -25.51 -10.38 -10.38
C ARG A 334 -25.63 -11.87 -10.71
N GLY A 335 -26.17 -12.18 -11.88
CA GLY A 335 -26.39 -13.56 -12.33
C GLY A 335 -27.67 -14.20 -11.80
N THR A 336 -28.51 -13.46 -11.09
CA THR A 336 -29.82 -13.92 -10.58
C THR A 336 -30.88 -12.83 -10.72
N ASP A 337 -32.16 -13.23 -10.64
CA ASP A 337 -33.28 -12.27 -10.61
C ASP A 337 -33.68 -11.89 -9.15
N TYR A 338 -32.93 -12.36 -8.17
CA TYR A 338 -33.20 -12.12 -6.77
C TYR A 338 -32.74 -10.74 -6.32
N LYS A 339 -33.69 -9.95 -5.77
CA LYS A 339 -33.43 -8.63 -5.20
C LYS A 339 -33.00 -8.77 -3.75
N ALA A 340 -31.86 -8.18 -3.41
CA ALA A 340 -31.32 -8.19 -2.05
C ALA A 340 -30.82 -6.79 -1.65
N PRO A 341 -30.83 -6.48 -0.33
CA PRO A 341 -30.19 -5.28 0.17
C PRO A 341 -28.71 -5.29 -0.20
N HIS A 342 -28.21 -4.16 -0.67
CA HIS A 342 -26.81 -3.98 -1.10
C HIS A 342 -26.35 -4.92 -2.22
N GLY A 343 -27.25 -5.72 -2.82
CA GLY A 343 -26.90 -6.75 -3.81
C GLY A 343 -26.12 -7.92 -3.21
N ILE A 344 -26.31 -8.19 -1.92
CA ILE A 344 -25.61 -9.24 -1.15
C ILE A 344 -26.67 -10.22 -0.62
N PRO A 345 -26.44 -11.55 -0.71
CA PRO A 345 -27.33 -12.54 -0.12
C PRO A 345 -27.54 -12.33 1.39
N LEU A 346 -28.75 -12.57 1.87
CA LEU A 346 -29.10 -12.34 3.29
C LEU A 346 -28.24 -13.18 4.24
N ASP A 347 -27.93 -14.41 3.86
CA ASP A 347 -27.09 -15.33 4.65
C ASP A 347 -25.68 -14.76 4.94
N LEU A 348 -25.10 -14.06 3.96
CA LEU A 348 -23.83 -13.37 4.17
C LEU A 348 -24.05 -12.08 4.94
N LEU A 349 -25.13 -11.34 4.64
CA LEU A 349 -25.40 -10.04 5.25
C LEU A 349 -25.55 -10.13 6.78
N ASP A 350 -26.18 -11.20 7.28
CA ASP A 350 -26.36 -11.45 8.71
C ASP A 350 -25.05 -11.70 9.47
N ARG A 351 -23.99 -12.06 8.74
CA ARG A 351 -22.64 -12.28 9.32
C ARG A 351 -21.78 -11.01 9.33
N LEU A 352 -22.28 -9.89 8.74
CA LEU A 352 -21.52 -8.68 8.54
C LEU A 352 -21.77 -7.64 9.63
N LEU A 353 -20.72 -6.94 10.01
CA LEU A 353 -20.82 -5.67 10.73
C LEU A 353 -20.99 -4.53 9.71
N ILE A 354 -22.15 -3.90 9.71
CA ILE A 354 -22.50 -2.89 8.70
C ILE A 354 -22.15 -1.48 9.22
N ILE A 355 -21.32 -0.77 8.49
CA ILE A 355 -20.97 0.64 8.71
C ILE A 355 -21.64 1.47 7.62
N SER A 356 -22.46 2.44 8.00
CA SER A 356 -23.03 3.40 7.05
C SER A 356 -22.20 4.68 6.98
N THR A 357 -21.98 5.17 5.77
CA THR A 357 -21.37 6.48 5.53
C THR A 357 -22.44 7.49 5.11
N THR A 358 -22.30 8.74 5.54
CA THR A 358 -23.21 9.84 5.23
C THR A 358 -22.60 10.80 4.21
N PRO A 359 -23.38 11.51 3.40
CA PRO A 359 -22.87 12.57 2.54
C PRO A 359 -22.07 13.61 3.32
N TYR A 360 -21.03 14.17 2.72
CA TYR A 360 -20.23 15.23 3.33
C TYR A 360 -20.98 16.54 3.36
N THR A 361 -20.79 17.31 4.43
CA THR A 361 -21.28 18.69 4.52
C THR A 361 -20.40 19.64 3.70
N GLU A 362 -20.90 20.83 3.39
CA GLU A 362 -20.12 21.87 2.68
C GLU A 362 -18.80 22.18 3.39
N LYS A 363 -18.82 22.25 4.73
CA LYS A 363 -17.62 22.48 5.55
C LYS A 363 -16.61 21.33 5.44
N ASP A 364 -17.10 20.10 5.40
CA ASP A 364 -16.23 18.93 5.24
C ASP A 364 -15.58 18.92 3.86
N ILE A 365 -16.35 19.22 2.81
CA ILE A 365 -15.84 19.32 1.44
C ILE A 365 -14.75 20.39 1.35
N GLN A 366 -14.96 21.57 1.95
CA GLN A 366 -13.96 22.63 1.97
C GLN A 366 -12.64 22.17 2.62
N LYS A 367 -12.74 21.47 3.77
CA LYS A 367 -11.55 20.93 4.47
C LYS A 367 -10.84 19.87 3.65
N ILE A 368 -11.58 18.97 3.01
CA ILE A 368 -11.01 17.93 2.15
C ILE A 368 -10.28 18.54 0.95
N LEU A 369 -10.89 19.53 0.30
CA LEU A 369 -10.27 20.23 -0.83
C LEU A 369 -8.99 20.96 -0.41
N LYS A 370 -8.98 21.58 0.78
CA LYS A 370 -7.78 22.23 1.33
C LYS A 370 -6.64 21.22 1.55
N ILE A 371 -6.92 20.07 2.19
CA ILE A 371 -5.94 19.00 2.38
C ILE A 371 -5.41 18.49 1.02
N ARG A 372 -6.29 18.36 0.02
CA ARG A 372 -5.87 17.93 -1.32
C ARG A 372 -4.98 18.95 -2.02
N CYS A 373 -5.27 20.25 -1.87
CA CYS A 373 -4.41 21.32 -2.38
C CYS A 373 -3.02 21.28 -1.72
N GLU A 374 -2.97 21.07 -0.40
CA GLU A 374 -1.70 20.94 0.33
C GLU A 374 -0.89 19.69 -0.13
N GLU A 375 -1.56 18.57 -0.38
CA GLU A 375 -0.90 17.34 -0.85
C GLU A 375 -0.38 17.45 -2.29
N GLU A 376 -1.08 18.20 -3.14
CA GLU A 376 -0.70 18.44 -4.54
C GLU A 376 0.26 19.63 -4.71
N ASP A 377 0.70 20.27 -3.60
CA ASP A 377 1.53 21.48 -3.59
C ASP A 377 0.92 22.62 -4.45
N VAL A 378 -0.40 22.83 -4.34
CA VAL A 378 -1.15 23.85 -5.09
C VAL A 378 -1.60 24.96 -4.16
N ASP A 379 -1.07 26.16 -4.37
CA ASP A 379 -1.54 27.36 -3.67
C ASP A 379 -2.85 27.86 -4.30
N ILE A 380 -3.90 27.99 -3.49
CA ILE A 380 -5.23 28.42 -3.93
C ILE A 380 -5.74 29.60 -3.11
N LYS A 381 -6.39 30.58 -3.78
CA LYS A 381 -7.05 31.70 -3.10
C LYS A 381 -8.32 31.26 -2.39
N GLU A 382 -8.67 31.89 -1.27
CA GLU A 382 -9.87 31.55 -0.51
C GLU A 382 -11.17 31.66 -1.33
N ASP A 383 -11.28 32.66 -2.18
CA ASP A 383 -12.43 32.82 -3.09
C ASP A 383 -12.55 31.69 -4.08
N ALA A 384 -11.41 31.22 -4.59
CA ALA A 384 -11.33 30.10 -5.52
C ALA A 384 -11.69 28.78 -4.80
N LEU A 385 -11.21 28.58 -3.57
CA LEU A 385 -11.58 27.44 -2.74
C LEU A 385 -13.10 27.42 -2.44
N ALA A 386 -13.68 28.56 -2.13
CA ALA A 386 -15.13 28.69 -1.91
C ALA A 386 -15.94 28.32 -3.18
N LEU A 387 -15.47 28.72 -4.36
CA LEU A 387 -16.09 28.33 -5.63
C LEU A 387 -15.98 26.83 -5.88
N LEU A 388 -14.79 26.23 -5.67
CA LEU A 388 -14.60 24.79 -5.79
C LEU A 388 -15.48 23.99 -4.81
N THR A 389 -15.66 24.50 -3.59
CA THR A 389 -16.54 23.90 -2.60
C THR A 389 -17.99 23.87 -3.08
N LYS A 390 -18.50 24.98 -3.63
CA LYS A 390 -19.84 25.03 -4.22
C LYS A 390 -20.01 24.05 -5.37
N ILE A 391 -19.02 23.99 -6.27
CA ILE A 391 -19.01 23.02 -7.37
C ILE A 391 -19.05 21.58 -6.81
N GLY A 392 -18.30 21.30 -5.73
CA GLY A 392 -18.27 19.99 -5.09
C GLY A 392 -19.60 19.57 -4.47
N VAL A 393 -20.33 20.51 -3.88
CA VAL A 393 -21.67 20.27 -3.33
C VAL A 393 -22.70 20.03 -4.45
N GLU A 394 -22.65 20.82 -5.52
CA GLU A 394 -23.62 20.72 -6.62
C GLU A 394 -23.40 19.52 -7.54
N THR A 395 -22.14 19.09 -7.71
CA THR A 395 -21.76 18.02 -8.62
C THR A 395 -21.27 16.77 -7.88
N SER A 396 -19.98 16.70 -7.60
CA SER A 396 -19.35 15.66 -6.78
C SER A 396 -17.97 16.10 -6.26
N LEU A 397 -17.60 15.61 -5.08
CA LEU A 397 -16.27 15.84 -4.51
C LEU A 397 -15.14 15.39 -5.45
N ARG A 398 -15.30 14.23 -6.11
CA ARG A 398 -14.30 13.69 -7.04
C ARG A 398 -14.05 14.63 -8.22
N TYR A 399 -15.11 15.20 -8.77
CA TYR A 399 -15.00 16.17 -9.87
C TYR A 399 -14.23 17.43 -9.42
N SER A 400 -14.54 17.99 -8.24
CA SER A 400 -13.81 19.14 -7.71
C SER A 400 -12.32 18.85 -7.49
N ILE A 401 -11.96 17.67 -7.01
CA ILE A 401 -10.56 17.26 -6.87
C ILE A 401 -9.85 17.26 -8.25
N HIS A 402 -10.47 16.71 -9.29
CA HIS A 402 -9.89 16.72 -10.63
C HIS A 402 -9.69 18.15 -11.19
N LEU A 403 -10.56 19.08 -10.81
CA LEU A 403 -10.40 20.48 -11.22
C LEU A 403 -9.17 21.14 -10.58
N ILE A 404 -8.73 20.74 -9.38
CA ILE A 404 -7.55 21.31 -8.70
C ILE A 404 -6.31 21.16 -9.58
N THR A 405 -5.98 19.94 -9.99
CA THR A 405 -4.80 19.67 -10.81
C THR A 405 -4.85 20.40 -12.15
N SER A 406 -6.05 20.43 -12.78
CA SER A 406 -6.24 21.15 -14.05
C SER A 406 -6.11 22.66 -13.90
N ALA A 407 -6.66 23.24 -12.82
CA ALA A 407 -6.56 24.67 -12.52
C ALA A 407 -5.12 25.09 -12.19
N SER A 408 -4.37 24.24 -11.49
CA SER A 408 -2.94 24.45 -11.24
C SER A 408 -2.15 24.59 -12.55
N LEU A 409 -2.40 23.71 -13.53
CA LEU A 409 -1.75 23.79 -14.85
C LEU A 409 -2.11 25.08 -15.61
N VAL A 410 -3.37 25.55 -15.52
CA VAL A 410 -3.79 26.82 -16.13
C VAL A 410 -3.11 27.99 -15.44
N CYS A 411 -3.00 27.98 -14.10
CA CYS A 411 -2.30 28.97 -13.32
C CYS A 411 -0.82 29.08 -13.72
N VAL A 412 -0.12 27.94 -13.84
CA VAL A 412 1.29 27.90 -14.28
C VAL A 412 1.46 28.47 -15.68
N LYS A 413 0.55 28.14 -16.63
CA LYS A 413 0.56 28.74 -17.99
C LYS A 413 0.39 30.25 -17.98
N ARG A 414 -0.40 30.78 -17.05
CA ARG A 414 -0.58 32.22 -16.83
C ARG A 414 0.61 32.88 -16.11
N LYS A 415 1.58 32.07 -15.66
CA LYS A 415 2.69 32.50 -14.78
C LYS A 415 2.22 33.07 -13.45
N GLY A 416 1.08 32.58 -12.94
CA GLY A 416 0.57 32.89 -11.62
C GLY A 416 1.22 32.03 -10.54
N THR A 417 1.24 32.51 -9.30
CA THR A 417 1.71 31.77 -8.13
C THR A 417 0.57 31.06 -7.41
N GLU A 418 -0.65 31.59 -7.51
CA GLU A 418 -1.85 31.10 -6.83
C GLU A 418 -3.00 30.90 -7.82
N VAL A 419 -3.76 29.84 -7.63
CA VAL A 419 -4.96 29.54 -8.44
C VAL A 419 -6.06 30.55 -8.10
N SER A 420 -6.61 31.21 -9.13
CA SER A 420 -7.65 32.20 -9.03
C SER A 420 -9.01 31.66 -9.49
N VAL A 421 -10.09 32.40 -9.19
CA VAL A 421 -11.46 32.09 -9.64
C VAL A 421 -11.54 31.98 -11.16
N GLU A 422 -10.77 32.79 -11.91
CA GLU A 422 -10.77 32.77 -13.36
C GLU A 422 -10.19 31.46 -13.93
N ASP A 423 -9.15 30.93 -13.28
CA ASP A 423 -8.53 29.68 -13.67
C ASP A 423 -9.52 28.51 -13.49
N ILE A 424 -10.25 28.49 -12.37
CA ILE A 424 -11.31 27.49 -12.13
C ILE A 424 -12.45 27.61 -13.12
N LYS A 425 -12.93 28.83 -13.43
CA LYS A 425 -13.98 29.02 -14.44
C LYS A 425 -13.58 28.49 -15.80
N LYS A 426 -12.36 28.79 -16.25
CA LYS A 426 -11.85 28.27 -17.52
C LYS A 426 -11.82 26.74 -17.56
N VAL A 427 -11.36 26.12 -16.47
CA VAL A 427 -11.31 24.64 -16.39
C VAL A 427 -12.73 24.05 -16.29
N TYR A 428 -13.63 24.70 -15.55
CA TYR A 428 -15.02 24.27 -15.43
C TYR A 428 -15.78 24.32 -16.77
N ASP A 429 -15.46 25.28 -17.64
CA ASP A 429 -16.03 25.38 -18.99
C ASP A 429 -15.45 24.32 -19.95
N LEU A 430 -14.17 23.95 -19.76
CA LEU A 430 -13.50 22.93 -20.58
C LEU A 430 -13.93 21.51 -20.23
N PHE A 431 -14.14 21.22 -18.96
CA PHE A 431 -14.47 19.86 -18.48
C PHE A 431 -15.91 19.80 -17.97
N VAL A 432 -16.71 19.00 -18.61
CA VAL A 432 -18.14 18.87 -18.30
C VAL A 432 -18.34 17.85 -17.20
N ASP A 433 -19.14 18.17 -16.17
CA ASP A 433 -19.56 17.23 -15.15
C ASP A 433 -20.63 16.25 -15.65
N VAL A 434 -20.93 15.21 -14.87
CA VAL A 434 -21.89 14.16 -15.25
C VAL A 434 -23.26 14.74 -15.58
N LYS A 435 -23.78 15.69 -14.79
CA LYS A 435 -25.10 16.29 -15.00
C LYS A 435 -25.16 17.06 -16.30
N ARG A 436 -24.14 17.89 -16.57
CA ARG A 436 -24.03 18.65 -17.83
C ARG A 436 -23.84 17.72 -19.03
N SER A 437 -23.03 16.65 -18.88
CA SER A 437 -22.86 15.63 -19.92
C SER A 437 -24.16 14.92 -20.26
N VAL A 438 -24.94 14.51 -19.25
CA VAL A 438 -26.26 13.88 -19.47
C VAL A 438 -27.24 14.85 -20.14
N LYS A 439 -27.22 16.14 -19.73
CA LYS A 439 -28.05 17.16 -20.39
C LYS A 439 -27.64 17.33 -21.86
N TYR A 440 -26.34 17.44 -22.13
CA TYR A 440 -25.82 17.52 -23.50
C TYR A 440 -26.24 16.32 -24.36
N LEU A 441 -26.13 15.11 -23.81
CA LEU A 441 -26.58 13.90 -24.51
C LEU A 441 -28.08 13.89 -24.79
N LYS A 442 -28.92 14.44 -23.90
CA LYS A 442 -30.36 14.56 -24.14
C LYS A 442 -30.68 15.61 -25.22
N ASP A 443 -29.96 16.75 -25.19
CA ASP A 443 -30.20 17.86 -26.11
C ASP A 443 -29.73 17.52 -27.56
N TYR A 444 -28.70 16.69 -27.71
CA TYR A 444 -28.10 16.30 -29.01
C TYR A 444 -28.23 14.82 -29.28
N GLN A 445 -29.25 14.16 -28.74
CA GLN A 445 -29.43 12.70 -28.86
C GLN A 445 -29.48 12.21 -30.32
N ASP A 446 -30.11 12.96 -31.20
CA ASP A 446 -30.31 12.57 -32.61
C ASP A 446 -29.04 12.73 -33.45
N GLU A 447 -28.03 13.45 -32.98
CA GLU A 447 -26.75 13.63 -33.66
C GLU A 447 -25.75 12.48 -33.41
N PHE A 448 -25.99 11.66 -32.37
CA PHE A 448 -25.12 10.53 -32.05
C PHE A 448 -25.49 9.28 -32.86
N LEU A 449 -24.49 8.67 -33.50
CA LEU A 449 -24.63 7.36 -34.14
C LEU A 449 -24.82 6.27 -33.08
N HIS A 450 -25.70 5.32 -33.30
CA HIS A 450 -25.99 4.19 -32.41
C HIS A 450 -26.67 4.55 -31.07
N ASN A 451 -27.68 5.40 -31.14
CA ASN A 451 -28.50 5.76 -29.99
C ASN A 451 -29.42 4.60 -29.58
N THR A 452 -29.31 4.15 -28.32
CA THR A 452 -30.39 3.39 -27.66
C THR A 452 -31.25 4.39 -26.86
N PRO A 453 -32.58 4.40 -27.05
CA PRO A 453 -33.46 5.33 -26.32
C PRO A 453 -33.28 5.12 -24.83
N ILE A 454 -33.07 6.21 -24.09
CA ILE A 454 -33.01 6.18 -22.63
C ILE A 454 -34.44 5.93 -22.17
N THR A 455 -34.78 4.68 -21.88
CA THR A 455 -36.02 4.34 -21.17
C THR A 455 -35.91 4.93 -19.77
N ASN A 456 -36.80 5.86 -19.43
CA ASN A 456 -36.93 6.39 -18.09
C ASN A 456 -37.19 5.23 -17.13
N ALA A 457 -36.22 4.89 -16.29
CA ALA A 457 -36.39 3.96 -15.18
C ALA A 457 -36.87 4.72 -13.94
#